data_ef0f42624a3539e741c4c5d4b2a2ac54
#
_entry.id   ef0f42624a3539e741c4c5d4b2a2ac54
#
_cell.length_a   1.000
_cell.length_b   1.000
_cell.length_c   1.000
_cell.angle_alpha   90.00
_cell.angle_beta   90.00
_cell.angle_gamma   90.00
#
_symmetry.space_group_name_H-M   'P 1'
#
loop_
_entity.id
_entity.type
_entity.pdbx_description
1 polymer ?
#
loop_
_entity_poly.entity_id
_entity_poly.type
_entity_poly.pdbx_seq_one_letter_code
_entity_poly.pdbx_strand_id
1 'polypeptide(L)'
;MLHRAPRYGPEGHLTQLDALIRSECYLSPKFKTVRILNLNARQYHLLTQVALWLLAIIVVSGAAVRLSGSGLGCSDWPNCEPGLLVPAADFHAWVEFGNRLVTGLVSIAVVLAVLGSLRRVPTSARLTRWSLGLVVGVAAQIALGAVTVLTHLSPPIVMGHFLLSMVLIWNAVVLEEIARPQRTVSNKLRLHKTLRSHVHAVGVGAAVVIVTGTVVTATGPHGGDEHVARLDFSFPEVARIHGSAVVLFIVLVISLFLRTRHAEAGMFKRRATIVLITTLGQAVIGYTQYFTQLPVLLVGCHIAGATLLWMATIRLLLVSGRHQVKVV
;
A
#
# COMPACT_ATOMS: atom_id res chain seq x y z
N MET A 1 24.68 -81.64 52.54
CA MET A 1 25.31 -80.54 51.81
C MET A 1 24.77 -80.62 50.37
N LEU A 2 23.87 -79.72 50.06
CA LEU A 2 23.10 -79.75 48.79
C LEU A 2 23.76 -78.80 47.79
N HIS A 3 24.29 -79.34 46.68
CA HIS A 3 24.76 -78.55 45.55
C HIS A 3 23.55 -78.13 44.70
N ARG A 4 23.38 -76.87 44.55
CA ARG A 4 22.42 -76.25 43.56
C ARG A 4 23.12 -76.09 42.20
N ALA A 5 22.50 -76.59 41.14
CA ALA A 5 22.88 -76.35 39.75
C ALA A 5 22.39 -74.98 39.26
N PRO A 6 23.11 -74.32 38.35
CA PRO A 6 22.67 -73.02 37.79
C PRO A 6 21.61 -73.26 36.67
N ARG A 7 20.54 -72.42 36.71
CA ARG A 7 19.51 -72.33 35.66
C ARG A 7 20.03 -71.43 34.52
N TYR A 8 20.07 -71.93 33.34
CA TYR A 8 20.21 -71.15 32.11
C TYR A 8 18.84 -70.62 31.73
N GLY A 9 18.69 -69.30 31.63
CA GLY A 9 17.49 -68.61 31.06
C GLY A 9 17.68 -68.33 29.56
N PRO A 10 16.60 -68.28 28.78
CA PRO A 10 16.64 -68.07 27.32
C PRO A 10 16.61 -66.56 26.97
N GLU A 11 17.59 -65.76 27.36
CA GLU A 11 17.62 -64.31 27.07
C GLU A 11 18.71 -63.86 26.08
N GLY A 12 19.46 -64.81 25.49
CA GLY A 12 20.62 -64.48 24.64
C GLY A 12 20.31 -64.17 23.15
N HIS A 13 19.14 -64.50 22.64
CA HIS A 13 18.86 -64.37 21.19
C HIS A 13 18.06 -63.14 20.74
N LEU A 14 17.43 -62.43 21.67
CA LEU A 14 16.64 -61.23 21.34
C LEU A 14 17.49 -59.93 21.22
N THR A 15 18.64 -59.89 21.90
CA THR A 15 19.52 -58.73 21.89
C THR A 15 20.30 -58.51 20.61
N GLN A 16 20.58 -59.59 19.82
CA GLN A 16 21.26 -59.49 18.53
C GLN A 16 20.32 -59.05 17.40
N LEU A 17 19.05 -59.48 17.43
CA LEU A 17 18.07 -59.05 16.44
C LEU A 17 17.70 -57.55 16.61
N ASP A 18 17.57 -57.08 17.84
CA ASP A 18 17.30 -55.63 18.11
C ASP A 18 18.48 -54.73 17.73
N ALA A 19 19.71 -55.23 17.82
CA ALA A 19 20.89 -54.50 17.37
C ALA A 19 20.99 -54.39 15.86
N LEU A 20 20.56 -55.41 15.11
CA LEU A 20 20.53 -55.41 13.65
C LEU A 20 19.37 -54.55 13.09
N ILE A 21 18.21 -54.53 13.75
CA ILE A 21 17.08 -53.69 13.37
C ILE A 21 17.37 -52.21 13.63
N ARG A 22 18.13 -51.88 14.67
CA ARG A 22 18.56 -50.51 14.92
C ARG A 22 19.65 -49.98 14.01
N SER A 23 20.46 -50.86 13.39
CA SER A 23 21.52 -50.46 12.45
C SER A 23 21.02 -50.17 11.03
N GLU A 24 19.87 -50.71 10.60
CA GLU A 24 19.31 -50.44 9.26
C GLU A 24 18.35 -49.21 9.21
N CYS A 25 17.92 -48.65 10.35
CA CYS A 25 17.07 -47.48 10.38
C CYS A 25 17.83 -46.14 10.32
N TYR A 26 19.13 -46.09 10.05
CA TYR A 26 19.93 -44.86 9.92
C TYR A 26 20.30 -44.53 8.46
N LEU A 27 19.48 -44.92 7.49
CA LEU A 27 19.44 -44.27 6.18
C LEU A 27 18.42 -43.13 6.26
N SER A 28 18.72 -42.12 7.10
CA SER A 28 18.10 -40.81 6.96
C SER A 28 18.49 -40.27 5.58
N PRO A 29 17.54 -40.09 4.64
CA PRO A 29 17.83 -39.36 3.44
C PRO A 29 18.23 -37.98 3.92
N LYS A 30 19.47 -37.56 3.71
CA LYS A 30 19.89 -36.17 3.76
C LYS A 30 19.09 -35.42 2.70
N PHE A 31 17.80 -35.22 2.94
CA PHE A 31 17.11 -34.11 2.33
C PHE A 31 17.94 -32.89 2.72
N LYS A 32 18.71 -32.36 1.78
CA LYS A 32 19.25 -31.02 1.87
C LYS A 32 18.04 -30.13 2.17
N THR A 33 17.82 -29.83 3.44
CA THR A 33 16.83 -28.85 3.86
C THR A 33 17.24 -27.61 3.08
N VAL A 34 16.50 -27.29 2.03
CA VAL A 34 16.62 -26.03 1.35
C VAL A 34 16.55 -25.04 2.50
N ARG A 35 17.64 -24.34 2.78
CA ARG A 35 17.68 -23.30 3.81
C ARG A 35 16.64 -22.29 3.41
N ILE A 36 15.43 -22.46 3.92
CA ILE A 36 14.34 -21.53 3.74
C ILE A 36 14.83 -20.24 4.39
N LEU A 37 15.11 -19.22 3.56
CA LEU A 37 15.60 -17.93 4.00
C LEU A 37 14.56 -17.33 4.97
N ASN A 38 14.82 -17.48 6.27
CA ASN A 38 14.02 -16.85 7.31
C ASN A 38 14.32 -15.35 7.30
N LEU A 39 13.29 -14.55 7.16
CA LEU A 39 13.42 -13.10 7.21
C LEU A 39 13.32 -12.60 8.65
N ASN A 40 14.24 -11.74 9.03
CA ASN A 40 14.10 -10.99 10.27
C ASN A 40 13.13 -9.80 10.12
N ALA A 41 12.74 -9.18 11.24
CA ALA A 41 11.77 -8.09 11.24
C ALA A 41 12.20 -6.87 10.41
N ARG A 42 13.51 -6.57 10.33
CA ARG A 42 14.04 -5.46 9.54
C ARG A 42 13.97 -5.73 8.03
N GLN A 43 14.35 -6.94 7.62
CA GLN A 43 14.28 -7.37 6.22
C GLN A 43 12.84 -7.37 5.71
N TYR A 44 11.91 -7.91 6.51
CA TYR A 44 10.50 -7.88 6.14
C TYR A 44 9.95 -6.45 6.07
N HIS A 45 10.30 -5.58 7.01
CA HIS A 45 9.92 -4.16 6.97
C HIS A 45 10.43 -3.47 5.71
N LEU A 46 11.67 -3.77 5.26
CA LEU A 46 12.18 -3.24 3.99
C LEU A 46 11.33 -3.67 2.79
N LEU A 47 10.91 -4.95 2.73
CA LEU A 47 9.99 -5.42 1.68
C LEU A 47 8.67 -4.64 1.68
N THR A 48 8.10 -4.38 2.86
CA THR A 48 6.86 -3.59 2.96
C THR A 48 7.05 -2.13 2.57
N GLN A 49 8.21 -1.55 2.83
CA GLN A 49 8.56 -0.20 2.37
C GLN A 49 8.70 -0.14 0.85
N VAL A 50 9.37 -1.12 0.23
CA VAL A 50 9.48 -1.21 -1.23
C VAL A 50 8.11 -1.32 -1.87
N ALA A 51 7.23 -2.20 -1.36
CA ALA A 51 5.86 -2.34 -1.86
C ALA A 51 5.07 -1.03 -1.73
N LEU A 52 5.15 -0.33 -0.60
CA LEU A 52 4.50 0.97 -0.39
C LEU A 52 4.97 2.03 -1.39
N TRP A 53 6.28 2.16 -1.58
CA TRP A 53 6.81 3.18 -2.49
C TRP A 53 6.53 2.86 -3.95
N LEU A 54 6.57 1.59 -4.37
CA LEU A 54 6.16 1.18 -5.71
C LEU A 54 4.68 1.45 -5.95
N LEU A 55 3.81 1.22 -4.96
CA LEU A 55 2.40 1.61 -5.02
C LEU A 55 2.21 3.13 -5.11
N ALA A 56 3.02 3.93 -4.44
CA ALA A 56 2.98 5.39 -4.59
C ALA A 56 3.48 5.84 -5.98
N ILE A 57 4.54 5.21 -6.48
CA ILE A 57 5.09 5.50 -7.81
C ILE A 57 4.10 5.16 -8.91
N ILE A 58 3.37 4.00 -8.83
CA ILE A 58 2.39 3.64 -9.86
C ILE A 58 1.21 4.61 -9.91
N VAL A 59 0.81 5.22 -8.79
CA VAL A 59 -0.21 6.27 -8.78
C VAL A 59 0.28 7.49 -9.56
N VAL A 60 1.53 7.89 -9.36
CA VAL A 60 2.12 9.04 -10.06
C VAL A 60 2.36 8.74 -11.53
N SER A 61 2.86 7.54 -11.88
CA SER A 61 3.08 7.15 -13.28
C SER A 61 1.75 6.99 -14.04
N GLY A 62 0.71 6.44 -13.41
CA GLY A 62 -0.63 6.41 -13.99
C GLY A 62 -1.22 7.81 -14.21
N ALA A 63 -0.95 8.75 -13.30
CA ALA A 63 -1.29 10.15 -13.54
C ALA A 63 -0.50 10.75 -14.71
N ALA A 64 0.79 10.40 -14.85
CA ALA A 64 1.61 10.86 -16.00
C ALA A 64 1.08 10.32 -17.33
N VAL A 65 0.67 9.04 -17.40
CA VAL A 65 -0.01 8.46 -18.58
C VAL A 65 -1.23 9.32 -18.98
N ARG A 66 -2.06 9.63 -18.00
CA ARG A 66 -3.24 10.46 -18.22
C ARG A 66 -2.89 11.88 -18.66
N LEU A 67 -1.92 12.51 -18.00
CA LEU A 67 -1.53 13.91 -18.25
C LEU A 67 -0.80 14.10 -19.59
N SER A 68 -0.15 13.05 -20.11
CA SER A 68 0.50 13.05 -21.42
C SER A 68 -0.45 12.72 -22.59
N GLY A 69 -1.74 12.49 -22.31
CA GLY A 69 -2.69 12.05 -23.35
C GLY A 69 -2.46 10.62 -23.83
N SER A 70 -1.79 9.78 -23.03
CA SER A 70 -1.37 8.42 -23.42
C SER A 70 -2.26 7.32 -22.84
N GLY A 71 -3.45 7.66 -22.34
CA GLY A 71 -4.33 6.70 -21.67
C GLY A 71 -5.00 5.68 -22.60
N LEU A 72 -4.97 5.92 -23.91
CA LEU A 72 -5.39 5.01 -24.99
C LEU A 72 -4.25 4.76 -25.98
N GLY A 73 -3.01 4.87 -25.56
CA GLY A 73 -1.84 4.56 -26.38
C GLY A 73 -1.77 3.09 -26.79
N CYS A 74 -2.31 2.18 -25.94
CA CYS A 74 -2.51 0.78 -26.27
C CYS A 74 -3.98 0.54 -26.59
N SER A 75 -4.28 0.05 -27.80
CA SER A 75 -5.64 -0.19 -28.27
C SER A 75 -6.29 -1.45 -27.71
N ASP A 76 -5.51 -2.33 -27.03
CA ASP A 76 -5.97 -3.63 -26.53
C ASP A 76 -5.42 -3.95 -25.12
N TRP A 77 -5.99 -4.99 -24.53
CA TRP A 77 -5.57 -5.53 -23.24
C TRP A 77 -5.75 -7.07 -23.22
N PRO A 78 -4.79 -7.88 -22.73
CA PRO A 78 -3.54 -7.52 -22.04
C PRO A 78 -2.40 -7.04 -22.97
N ASN A 79 -2.51 -7.26 -24.26
CA ASN A 79 -1.56 -6.79 -25.26
C ASN A 79 -1.64 -5.27 -25.42
N CYS A 80 -0.63 -4.64 -26.00
CA CYS A 80 -0.72 -3.23 -26.37
C CYS A 80 -1.47 -3.05 -27.69
N GLU A 81 -1.23 -3.94 -28.66
CA GLU A 81 -1.91 -4.01 -29.94
C GLU A 81 -2.33 -5.45 -30.24
N PRO A 82 -3.33 -5.68 -31.10
CA PRO A 82 -3.74 -7.03 -31.46
C PRO A 82 -2.56 -7.86 -31.96
N GLY A 83 -2.22 -8.93 -31.23
CA GLY A 83 -1.13 -9.84 -31.58
C GLY A 83 0.29 -9.37 -31.21
N LEU A 84 0.48 -8.16 -30.67
CA LEU A 84 1.78 -7.63 -30.26
C LEU A 84 1.83 -7.37 -28.76
N LEU A 85 2.78 -8.02 -28.06
CA LEU A 85 3.03 -7.80 -26.63
C LEU A 85 3.74 -6.48 -26.36
N VAL A 86 4.60 -6.04 -27.29
CA VAL A 86 5.37 -4.79 -27.22
C VAL A 86 4.81 -3.83 -28.23
N PRO A 87 4.59 -2.55 -27.88
CA PRO A 87 4.03 -1.57 -28.79
C PRO A 87 4.94 -1.28 -29.97
N ALA A 88 4.36 -0.87 -31.08
CA ALA A 88 5.08 -0.24 -32.18
C ALA A 88 5.80 1.04 -31.74
N ALA A 89 6.56 1.69 -32.61
CA ALA A 89 7.35 2.89 -32.30
C ALA A 89 6.44 4.15 -32.19
N ASP A 90 5.51 4.12 -31.23
CA ASP A 90 4.61 5.23 -30.89
C ASP A 90 4.87 5.72 -29.45
N PHE A 91 4.96 7.04 -29.26
CA PHE A 91 5.25 7.63 -27.94
C PHE A 91 4.16 7.32 -26.91
N HIS A 92 2.90 7.45 -27.26
CA HIS A 92 1.78 7.26 -26.35
C HIS A 92 1.65 5.78 -25.93
N ALA A 93 1.85 4.86 -26.89
CA ALA A 93 1.88 3.44 -26.63
C ALA A 93 3.02 3.06 -25.65
N TRP A 94 4.22 3.62 -25.82
CA TRP A 94 5.35 3.37 -24.90
C TRP A 94 5.13 3.94 -23.51
N VAL A 95 4.49 5.10 -23.38
CA VAL A 95 4.16 5.69 -22.07
C VAL A 95 3.17 4.81 -21.33
N GLU A 96 2.11 4.35 -22.00
CA GLU A 96 1.13 3.44 -21.37
C GLU A 96 1.75 2.06 -21.06
N PHE A 97 2.49 1.48 -21.99
CA PHE A 97 3.18 0.21 -21.80
C PHE A 97 4.19 0.28 -20.65
N GLY A 98 4.94 1.37 -20.53
CA GLY A 98 5.83 1.62 -19.39
C GLY A 98 5.10 1.59 -18.05
N ASN A 99 3.89 2.16 -17.97
CA ASN A 99 3.06 2.08 -16.78
C ASN A 99 2.59 0.65 -16.49
N ARG A 100 2.29 -0.16 -17.51
CA ARG A 100 1.98 -1.59 -17.37
C ARG A 100 3.18 -2.37 -16.82
N LEU A 101 4.42 -2.05 -17.21
CA LEU A 101 5.64 -2.64 -16.67
C LEU A 101 5.82 -2.29 -15.18
N VAL A 102 5.55 -1.06 -14.78
CA VAL A 102 5.57 -0.66 -13.35
C VAL A 102 4.51 -1.45 -12.58
N THR A 103 3.33 -1.72 -13.17
CA THR A 103 2.31 -2.61 -12.56
C THR A 103 2.86 -4.03 -12.33
N GLY A 104 3.66 -4.55 -13.26
CA GLY A 104 4.38 -5.83 -13.09
C GLY A 104 5.32 -5.80 -11.88
N LEU A 105 6.12 -4.73 -11.73
CA LEU A 105 7.00 -4.57 -10.56
C LEU A 105 6.23 -4.47 -9.24
N VAL A 106 5.12 -3.74 -9.22
CA VAL A 106 4.21 -3.67 -8.06
C VAL A 106 3.67 -5.06 -7.72
N SER A 107 3.23 -5.83 -8.72
CA SER A 107 2.71 -7.19 -8.55
C SER A 107 3.74 -8.11 -7.92
N ILE A 108 4.98 -8.07 -8.40
CA ILE A 108 6.11 -8.82 -7.81
C ILE A 108 6.32 -8.39 -6.35
N ALA A 109 6.35 -7.09 -6.06
CA ALA A 109 6.61 -6.59 -4.71
C ALA A 109 5.52 -7.01 -3.71
N VAL A 110 4.24 -7.00 -4.08
CA VAL A 110 3.16 -7.42 -3.18
C VAL A 110 3.14 -8.94 -2.98
N VAL A 111 3.49 -9.73 -3.99
CA VAL A 111 3.69 -11.19 -3.84
C VAL A 111 4.87 -11.46 -2.89
N LEU A 112 5.98 -10.76 -3.06
CA LEU A 112 7.13 -10.88 -2.15
C LEU A 112 6.78 -10.45 -0.72
N ALA A 113 5.90 -9.46 -0.53
CA ALA A 113 5.41 -9.09 0.80
C ALA A 113 4.59 -10.23 1.45
N VAL A 114 3.78 -10.98 0.68
CA VAL A 114 3.08 -12.18 1.18
C VAL A 114 4.07 -13.27 1.54
N LEU A 115 4.94 -13.65 0.60
CA LEU A 115 5.96 -14.69 0.83
C LEU A 115 6.88 -14.36 2.00
N GLY A 116 7.27 -13.07 2.10
CA GLY A 116 8.06 -12.57 3.20
C GLY A 116 7.32 -12.64 4.54
N SER A 117 6.01 -12.40 4.58
CA SER A 117 5.21 -12.52 5.79
C SER A 117 5.14 -13.95 6.33
N LEU A 118 5.15 -14.95 5.43
CA LEU A 118 5.16 -16.37 5.75
C LEU A 118 6.55 -16.85 6.22
N ARG A 119 7.61 -16.19 5.75
CA ARG A 119 9.01 -16.52 6.08
C ARG A 119 9.60 -15.70 7.23
N ARG A 120 8.85 -14.72 7.74
CA ARG A 120 9.29 -13.88 8.86
C ARG A 120 9.27 -14.64 10.18
N VAL A 121 10.33 -14.44 10.97
CA VAL A 121 10.42 -15.01 12.33
C VAL A 121 10.42 -13.85 13.35
N PRO A 122 9.53 -13.90 14.38
CA PRO A 122 8.38 -14.79 14.54
C PRO A 122 7.27 -14.49 13.50
N THR A 123 6.48 -15.50 13.14
CA THR A 123 5.36 -15.36 12.19
C THR A 123 4.23 -14.51 12.77
N SER A 124 3.44 -13.88 11.91
CA SER A 124 2.32 -13.03 12.32
C SER A 124 1.17 -13.11 11.31
N ALA A 125 0.08 -13.76 11.70
CA ALA A 125 -1.14 -13.84 10.88
C ALA A 125 -1.71 -12.46 10.51
N ARG A 126 -1.48 -11.45 11.34
CA ARG A 126 -1.88 -10.07 11.04
C ARG A 126 -1.11 -9.50 9.84
N LEU A 127 0.21 -9.71 9.78
CA LEU A 127 1.02 -9.26 8.64
C LEU A 127 0.63 -9.98 7.36
N THR A 128 0.41 -11.30 7.43
CA THR A 128 -0.03 -12.09 6.28
C THR A 128 -1.39 -11.62 5.75
N ARG A 129 -2.36 -11.35 6.61
CA ARG A 129 -3.68 -10.83 6.18
C ARG A 129 -3.58 -9.47 5.46
N TRP A 130 -2.77 -8.54 5.97
CA TRP A 130 -2.59 -7.24 5.34
C TRP A 130 -1.80 -7.34 4.02
N SER A 131 -0.81 -8.23 3.91
CA SER A 131 -0.10 -8.47 2.65
C SER A 131 -0.96 -9.19 1.60
N LEU A 132 -1.83 -10.13 2.00
CA LEU A 132 -2.83 -10.72 1.10
C LEU A 132 -3.83 -9.67 0.59
N GLY A 133 -4.24 -8.72 1.45
CA GLY A 133 -5.08 -7.59 1.05
C GLY A 133 -4.45 -6.75 -0.07
N LEU A 134 -3.12 -6.59 -0.08
CA LEU A 134 -2.42 -5.93 -1.19
C LEU A 134 -2.51 -6.73 -2.48
N VAL A 135 -2.32 -8.05 -2.44
CA VAL A 135 -2.40 -8.90 -3.65
C VAL A 135 -3.80 -8.86 -4.24
N VAL A 136 -4.84 -9.01 -3.41
CA VAL A 136 -6.25 -8.91 -3.85
C VAL A 136 -6.53 -7.53 -4.44
N GLY A 137 -6.06 -6.46 -3.78
CA GLY A 137 -6.26 -5.11 -4.26
C GLY A 137 -5.52 -4.82 -5.57
N VAL A 138 -4.28 -5.31 -5.76
CA VAL A 138 -3.55 -5.18 -7.03
C VAL A 138 -4.24 -5.97 -8.13
N ALA A 139 -4.74 -7.18 -7.87
CA ALA A 139 -5.52 -7.94 -8.84
C ALA A 139 -6.80 -7.16 -9.26
N ALA A 140 -7.51 -6.56 -8.30
CA ALA A 140 -8.66 -5.71 -8.58
C ALA A 140 -8.27 -4.46 -9.40
N GLN A 141 -7.09 -3.85 -9.14
CA GLN A 141 -6.58 -2.73 -9.92
C GLN A 141 -6.26 -3.11 -11.37
N ILE A 142 -5.67 -4.29 -11.59
CA ILE A 142 -5.38 -4.80 -12.93
C ILE A 142 -6.70 -5.00 -13.69
N ALA A 143 -7.70 -5.63 -13.07
CA ALA A 143 -9.01 -5.82 -13.69
C ALA A 143 -9.71 -4.48 -13.99
N LEU A 144 -9.69 -3.55 -13.03
CA LEU A 144 -10.30 -2.22 -13.24
C LEU A 144 -9.52 -1.38 -14.24
N GLY A 145 -8.18 -1.55 -14.33
CA GLY A 145 -7.35 -0.94 -15.38
C GLY A 145 -7.71 -1.45 -16.77
N ALA A 146 -7.94 -2.76 -16.94
CA ALA A 146 -8.44 -3.33 -18.18
C ALA A 146 -9.80 -2.71 -18.58
N VAL A 147 -10.75 -2.64 -17.64
CA VAL A 147 -12.05 -2.00 -17.86
C VAL A 147 -11.89 -0.53 -18.24
N THR A 148 -10.92 0.19 -17.64
CA THR A 148 -10.64 1.60 -17.97
C THR A 148 -10.26 1.77 -19.44
N VAL A 149 -9.40 0.92 -19.99
CA VAL A 149 -9.02 0.94 -21.42
C VAL A 149 -10.20 0.54 -22.30
N LEU A 150 -10.85 -0.60 -22.00
CA LEU A 150 -11.96 -1.14 -22.78
C LEU A 150 -13.21 -0.24 -22.79
N THR A 151 -13.37 0.64 -21.81
CA THR A 151 -14.45 1.64 -21.75
C THR A 151 -14.02 3.03 -22.23
N HIS A 152 -12.90 3.13 -22.97
CA HIS A 152 -12.37 4.37 -23.51
C HIS A 152 -12.26 5.47 -22.44
N LEU A 153 -11.65 5.14 -21.28
CA LEU A 153 -11.40 6.04 -20.16
C LEU A 153 -12.68 6.69 -19.59
N SER A 154 -13.78 5.94 -19.53
CA SER A 154 -15.04 6.42 -18.93
C SER A 154 -14.78 7.07 -17.56
N PRO A 155 -15.22 8.35 -17.33
CA PRO A 155 -14.85 9.10 -16.13
C PRO A 155 -15.16 8.40 -14.80
N PRO A 156 -16.33 7.77 -14.57
CA PRO A 156 -16.61 7.06 -13.34
C PRO A 156 -15.65 5.88 -13.09
N ILE A 157 -15.23 5.19 -14.17
CA ILE A 157 -14.29 4.05 -14.06
C ILE A 157 -12.90 4.55 -13.68
N VAL A 158 -12.41 5.62 -14.34
CA VAL A 158 -11.11 6.25 -14.00
C VAL A 158 -11.11 6.77 -12.57
N MET A 159 -12.20 7.41 -12.13
CA MET A 159 -12.36 7.84 -10.72
C MET A 159 -12.30 6.65 -9.76
N GLY A 160 -13.03 5.58 -10.05
CA GLY A 160 -13.01 4.34 -9.26
C GLY A 160 -11.61 3.72 -9.18
N HIS A 161 -10.89 3.69 -10.31
CA HIS A 161 -9.51 3.19 -10.38
C HIS A 161 -8.55 4.00 -9.50
N PHE A 162 -8.64 5.33 -9.52
CA PHE A 162 -7.85 6.18 -8.64
C PHE A 162 -8.22 6.01 -7.15
N LEU A 163 -9.53 5.97 -6.83
CA LEU A 163 -9.98 5.79 -5.44
C LEU A 163 -9.56 4.42 -4.88
N LEU A 164 -9.60 3.36 -5.69
CA LEU A 164 -9.08 2.05 -5.29
C LEU A 164 -7.57 2.09 -5.04
N SER A 165 -6.82 2.90 -5.80
CA SER A 165 -5.39 3.14 -5.52
C SER A 165 -5.19 3.77 -4.13
N MET A 166 -6.06 4.70 -3.71
CA MET A 166 -5.98 5.30 -2.37
C MET A 166 -6.28 4.27 -1.26
N VAL A 167 -7.19 3.32 -1.50
CA VAL A 167 -7.43 2.19 -0.58
C VAL A 167 -6.21 1.28 -0.50
N LEU A 168 -5.54 1.00 -1.62
CA LEU A 168 -4.29 0.22 -1.64
C LEU A 168 -3.15 0.94 -0.90
N ILE A 169 -2.98 2.24 -1.09
CA ILE A 169 -2.03 3.05 -0.33
C ILE A 169 -2.33 2.96 1.17
N TRP A 170 -3.60 3.04 1.57
CA TRP A 170 -3.98 2.85 2.97
C TRP A 170 -3.56 1.48 3.49
N ASN A 171 -3.88 0.40 2.78
CA ASN A 171 -3.48 -0.96 3.14
C ASN A 171 -1.94 -1.07 3.28
N ALA A 172 -1.18 -0.54 2.32
CA ALA A 172 0.28 -0.59 2.30
C ALA A 172 0.90 0.19 3.48
N VAL A 173 0.37 1.38 3.81
CA VAL A 173 0.82 2.16 4.98
C VAL A 173 0.53 1.41 6.28
N VAL A 174 -0.63 0.78 6.40
CA VAL A 174 -0.97 -0.04 7.57
C VAL A 174 -0.02 -1.23 7.70
N LEU A 175 0.24 -1.94 6.59
CA LEU A 175 1.17 -3.07 6.57
C LEU A 175 2.59 -2.63 6.99
N GLU A 176 3.10 -1.54 6.41
CA GLU A 176 4.43 -0.98 6.72
C GLU A 176 4.55 -0.61 8.21
N GLU A 177 3.54 0.08 8.76
CA GLU A 177 3.55 0.50 10.16
C GLU A 177 3.45 -0.69 11.14
N ILE A 178 2.75 -1.77 10.78
CA ILE A 178 2.68 -3.00 11.61
C ILE A 178 3.98 -3.79 11.48
N ALA A 179 4.61 -3.80 10.31
CA ALA A 179 5.87 -4.51 10.06
C ALA A 179 7.07 -3.84 10.70
N ARG A 180 6.97 -2.56 11.07
CA ARG A 180 8.07 -1.78 11.65
C ARG A 180 8.61 -2.43 12.91
N PRO A 181 9.92 -2.69 13.01
CA PRO A 181 10.53 -3.20 14.23
C PRO A 181 10.23 -2.27 15.42
N GLN A 182 9.69 -2.82 16.49
CA GLN A 182 9.36 -2.02 17.66
C GLN A 182 10.66 -1.57 18.34
N ARG A 183 10.86 -0.27 18.46
CA ARG A 183 11.84 0.27 19.41
C ARG A 183 11.24 0.18 20.81
N THR A 184 12.05 -0.28 21.76
CA THR A 184 11.68 -0.62 23.15
C THR A 184 11.18 0.56 24.00
N VAL A 185 11.04 1.76 23.43
CA VAL A 185 10.55 2.95 24.16
C VAL A 185 9.11 3.20 23.76
N SER A 186 8.20 2.57 24.49
CA SER A 186 6.77 2.86 24.41
C SER A 186 6.37 3.78 25.55
N ASN A 187 6.55 5.08 25.40
CA ASN A 187 5.71 5.99 26.15
C ASN A 187 4.29 5.90 25.54
N LYS A 188 3.39 5.33 26.35
CA LYS A 188 2.00 5.01 25.99
C LYS A 188 1.20 6.31 25.88
N LEU A 189 1.16 6.91 24.70
CA LEU A 189 0.33 8.10 24.50
C LEU A 189 -1.16 7.70 24.55
N ARG A 190 -1.83 8.02 25.66
CA ARG A 190 -3.30 7.96 25.73
C ARG A 190 -3.87 9.30 25.27
N LEU A 191 -4.31 9.35 24.01
CA LEU A 191 -5.06 10.52 23.55
C LEU A 191 -6.42 10.56 24.22
N HIS A 192 -6.82 11.76 24.70
CA HIS A 192 -8.17 12.00 25.18
C HIS A 192 -9.20 11.74 24.06
N LYS A 193 -10.42 11.29 24.41
CA LYS A 193 -11.47 10.94 23.43
C LYS A 193 -11.71 12.04 22.39
N THR A 194 -11.80 13.29 22.81
CA THR A 194 -12.00 14.45 21.93
C THR A 194 -10.87 14.65 20.93
N LEU A 195 -9.62 14.46 21.31
CA LEU A 195 -8.48 14.58 20.40
C LEU A 195 -8.46 13.43 19.40
N ARG A 196 -8.82 12.22 19.85
CA ARG A 196 -8.95 11.05 18.95
C ARG A 196 -10.06 11.27 17.92
N SER A 197 -11.23 11.75 18.36
CA SER A 197 -12.34 12.10 17.44
C SER A 197 -11.91 13.16 16.43
N HIS A 198 -11.14 14.16 16.85
CA HIS A 198 -10.61 15.19 15.96
C HIS A 198 -9.65 14.59 14.89
N VAL A 199 -8.78 13.67 15.29
CA VAL A 199 -7.90 12.97 14.34
C VAL A 199 -8.70 12.14 13.31
N HIS A 200 -9.82 11.49 13.74
CA HIS A 200 -10.71 10.82 12.81
C HIS A 200 -11.41 11.81 11.86
N ALA A 201 -11.84 12.96 12.36
CA ALA A 201 -12.41 14.02 11.52
C ALA A 201 -11.41 14.50 10.46
N VAL A 202 -10.12 14.65 10.79
CA VAL A 202 -9.06 14.94 9.82
C VAL A 202 -8.94 13.80 8.79
N GLY A 203 -9.03 12.54 9.21
CA GLY A 203 -9.01 11.41 8.28
C GLY A 203 -10.19 11.41 7.29
N VAL A 204 -11.40 11.65 7.79
CA VAL A 204 -12.61 11.78 6.95
C VAL A 204 -12.49 12.99 6.03
N GLY A 205 -12.04 14.14 6.54
CA GLY A 205 -11.82 15.34 5.75
C GLY A 205 -10.85 15.12 4.59
N ALA A 206 -9.74 14.41 4.82
CA ALA A 206 -8.81 14.04 3.76
C ALA A 206 -9.46 13.16 2.69
N ALA A 207 -10.27 12.16 3.10
CA ALA A 207 -11.02 11.32 2.16
C ALA A 207 -12.02 12.15 1.31
N VAL A 208 -12.74 13.08 1.93
CA VAL A 208 -13.67 13.97 1.23
C VAL A 208 -12.93 14.85 0.22
N VAL A 209 -11.79 15.42 0.60
CA VAL A 209 -10.94 16.23 -0.31
C VAL A 209 -10.46 15.39 -1.49
N ILE A 210 -10.04 14.13 -1.27
CA ILE A 210 -9.63 13.24 -2.36
C ILE A 210 -10.80 12.94 -3.29
N VAL A 211 -11.97 12.57 -2.77
CA VAL A 211 -13.17 12.26 -3.57
C VAL A 211 -13.60 13.46 -4.39
N THR A 212 -13.73 14.64 -3.79
CA THR A 212 -14.10 15.87 -4.53
C THR A 212 -13.04 16.24 -5.57
N GLY A 213 -11.75 16.02 -5.28
CA GLY A 213 -10.67 16.20 -6.23
C GLY A 213 -10.75 15.26 -7.45
N THR A 214 -11.25 14.02 -7.28
CA THR A 214 -11.47 13.13 -8.44
C THR A 214 -12.57 13.65 -9.37
N VAL A 215 -13.62 14.27 -8.83
CA VAL A 215 -14.68 14.89 -9.62
C VAL A 215 -14.13 16.06 -10.44
N VAL A 216 -13.34 16.97 -9.81
CA VAL A 216 -12.65 18.06 -10.51
C VAL A 216 -11.80 17.51 -11.66
N THR A 217 -11.03 16.44 -11.39
CA THR A 217 -10.17 15.81 -12.39
C THR A 217 -10.98 15.19 -13.54
N ALA A 218 -12.13 14.57 -13.26
CA ALA A 218 -13.00 13.93 -14.25
C ALA A 218 -13.78 14.94 -15.11
N THR A 219 -13.96 16.17 -14.63
CA THR A 219 -14.58 17.29 -15.34
C THR A 219 -13.55 18.13 -16.10
N GLY A 220 -12.29 18.15 -15.64
CA GLY A 220 -11.21 19.01 -16.13
C GLY A 220 -10.61 18.56 -17.49
N PRO A 221 -9.66 19.36 -18.05
CA PRO A 221 -9.17 19.17 -19.42
C PRO A 221 -8.33 17.91 -19.66
N HIS A 222 -7.59 17.44 -18.64
CA HIS A 222 -6.64 16.33 -18.82
C HIS A 222 -7.31 14.96 -18.60
N GLY A 223 -7.92 14.36 -19.61
CA GLY A 223 -8.66 13.10 -19.51
C GLY A 223 -7.87 11.82 -19.76
N GLY A 224 -6.74 11.94 -20.41
CA GLY A 224 -5.94 10.80 -20.84
C GLY A 224 -5.94 10.58 -22.35
N ASP A 225 -6.82 11.25 -23.07
CA ASP A 225 -6.88 11.27 -24.53
C ASP A 225 -7.73 12.48 -24.97
N GLU A 226 -7.59 12.93 -26.23
CA GLU A 226 -8.28 14.11 -26.76
C GLU A 226 -9.79 13.90 -26.89
N HIS A 227 -10.23 12.67 -27.18
CA HIS A 227 -11.61 12.32 -27.47
C HIS A 227 -12.39 11.71 -26.32
N VAL A 228 -11.79 11.70 -25.10
CA VAL A 228 -12.41 11.10 -23.94
C VAL A 228 -13.57 11.93 -23.39
N ALA A 229 -14.68 11.26 -23.12
CA ALA A 229 -15.82 11.86 -22.43
C ALA A 229 -15.43 12.48 -21.08
N ARG A 230 -16.10 13.56 -20.70
CA ARG A 230 -15.97 14.23 -19.40
C ARG A 230 -17.27 14.11 -18.63
N LEU A 231 -17.21 14.31 -17.30
CA LEU A 231 -18.43 14.52 -16.55
C LEU A 231 -19.07 15.85 -16.99
N ASP A 232 -20.35 15.81 -17.24
CA ASP A 232 -21.14 16.97 -17.66
C ASP A 232 -21.49 17.84 -16.45
N PHE A 233 -20.45 18.39 -15.80
CA PHE A 233 -20.58 19.36 -14.70
C PHE A 233 -19.84 20.64 -15.05
N SER A 234 -20.32 21.75 -14.50
CA SER A 234 -19.61 23.03 -14.58
C SER A 234 -18.26 22.94 -13.85
N PHE A 235 -17.14 23.01 -14.57
CA PHE A 235 -15.81 22.95 -13.97
C PHE A 235 -15.60 23.98 -12.85
N PRO A 236 -16.03 25.27 -12.95
CA PRO A 236 -15.91 26.22 -11.88
C PRO A 236 -16.72 25.84 -10.62
N GLU A 237 -17.85 25.13 -10.78
CA GLU A 237 -18.67 24.69 -9.63
C GLU A 237 -18.02 23.55 -8.89
N VAL A 238 -17.57 22.51 -9.60
CA VAL A 238 -16.89 21.39 -8.94
C VAL A 238 -15.55 21.82 -8.32
N ALA A 239 -14.84 22.76 -8.95
CA ALA A 239 -13.62 23.35 -8.40
C ALA A 239 -13.91 24.15 -7.10
N ARG A 240 -15.03 24.90 -7.05
CA ARG A 240 -15.48 25.60 -5.83
C ARG A 240 -15.86 24.64 -4.72
N ILE A 241 -16.57 23.56 -5.02
CA ILE A 241 -16.92 22.51 -4.03
C ILE A 241 -15.65 21.89 -3.45
N HIS A 242 -14.71 21.48 -4.29
CA HIS A 242 -13.43 20.94 -3.86
C HIS A 242 -12.64 21.97 -3.03
N GLY A 243 -12.53 23.22 -3.49
CA GLY A 243 -11.85 24.28 -2.77
C GLY A 243 -12.45 24.56 -1.38
N SER A 244 -13.79 24.53 -1.28
CA SER A 244 -14.49 24.67 0.01
C SER A 244 -14.16 23.49 0.95
N ALA A 245 -14.15 22.26 0.45
CA ALA A 245 -13.74 21.08 1.20
C ALA A 245 -12.28 21.21 1.68
N VAL A 246 -11.37 21.71 0.82
CA VAL A 246 -9.96 21.98 1.17
C VAL A 246 -9.85 23.03 2.28
N VAL A 247 -10.60 24.13 2.22
CA VAL A 247 -10.59 25.16 3.27
C VAL A 247 -11.04 24.59 4.61
N LEU A 248 -12.14 23.84 4.63
CA LEU A 248 -12.61 23.15 5.84
C LEU A 248 -11.58 22.15 6.38
N PHE A 249 -10.93 21.41 5.49
CA PHE A 249 -9.86 20.48 5.87
C PHE A 249 -8.65 21.21 6.46
N ILE A 250 -8.22 22.35 5.89
CA ILE A 250 -7.15 23.19 6.43
C ILE A 250 -7.49 23.64 7.86
N VAL A 251 -8.72 24.12 8.08
CA VAL A 251 -9.18 24.55 9.41
C VAL A 251 -9.10 23.38 10.41
N LEU A 252 -9.53 22.17 10.02
CA LEU A 252 -9.43 20.98 10.87
C LEU A 252 -7.96 20.65 11.20
N VAL A 253 -7.06 20.69 10.22
CA VAL A 253 -5.64 20.36 10.40
C VAL A 253 -4.95 21.41 11.28
N ILE A 254 -5.19 22.71 11.04
CA ILE A 254 -4.63 23.81 11.88
C ILE A 254 -5.15 23.66 13.32
N SER A 255 -6.46 23.49 13.50
CA SER A 255 -7.06 23.30 14.83
C SER A 255 -6.46 22.08 15.55
N LEU A 256 -6.23 20.96 14.86
CA LEU A 256 -5.54 19.80 15.42
C LEU A 256 -4.10 20.14 15.83
N PHE A 257 -3.35 20.83 14.96
CA PHE A 257 -1.98 21.23 15.24
C PHE A 257 -1.89 22.17 16.46
N LEU A 258 -2.77 23.16 16.58
CA LEU A 258 -2.81 24.07 17.72
C LEU A 258 -3.10 23.36 19.04
N ARG A 259 -3.98 22.34 19.02
CA ARG A 259 -4.25 21.49 20.20
C ARG A 259 -3.06 20.62 20.62
N THR A 260 -2.17 20.30 19.70
CA THR A 260 -1.06 19.38 19.92
C THR A 260 0.30 20.06 20.07
N ARG A 261 0.39 21.37 19.80
CA ARG A 261 1.67 22.12 19.84
C ARG A 261 2.38 22.08 21.18
N HIS A 262 1.63 21.94 22.29
CA HIS A 262 2.15 21.83 23.65
C HIS A 262 2.23 20.40 24.18
N ALA A 263 1.84 19.40 23.37
CA ALA A 263 1.93 18.00 23.78
C ALA A 263 3.39 17.52 23.79
N GLU A 264 3.80 16.86 24.86
CA GLU A 264 5.16 16.30 25.00
C GLU A 264 5.43 15.11 24.07
N ALA A 265 4.41 14.55 23.44
CA ALA A 265 4.51 13.35 22.63
C ALA A 265 5.15 13.61 21.27
N GLY A 266 6.45 13.51 21.17
CA GLY A 266 7.25 13.81 19.98
C GLY A 266 6.78 13.17 18.67
N MET A 267 6.36 11.89 18.67
CA MET A 267 5.93 11.21 17.44
C MET A 267 4.57 11.72 16.93
N PHE A 268 3.60 11.93 17.79
CA PHE A 268 2.27 12.43 17.41
C PHE A 268 2.35 13.88 16.87
N LYS A 269 3.05 14.76 17.60
CA LYS A 269 3.31 16.13 17.16
C LYS A 269 4.00 16.16 15.80
N ARG A 270 5.07 15.35 15.61
CA ARG A 270 5.78 15.25 14.33
C ARG A 270 4.84 14.86 13.18
N ARG A 271 3.95 13.88 13.39
CA ARG A 271 3.00 13.45 12.34
C ARG A 271 1.93 14.49 12.06
N ALA A 272 1.41 15.19 13.09
CA ALA A 272 0.50 16.30 12.92
C ALA A 272 1.16 17.46 12.14
N THR A 273 2.43 17.77 12.43
CA THR A 273 3.21 18.77 11.68
C THR A 273 3.40 18.36 10.22
N ILE A 274 3.70 17.08 9.93
CA ILE A 274 3.84 16.60 8.55
C ILE A 274 2.52 16.76 7.79
N VAL A 275 1.38 16.39 8.42
CA VAL A 275 0.05 16.58 7.81
C VAL A 275 -0.21 18.08 7.54
N LEU A 276 0.13 18.97 8.48
CA LEU A 276 -0.04 20.41 8.28
C LEU A 276 0.80 20.91 7.09
N ILE A 277 2.11 20.61 7.07
CA ILE A 277 3.01 21.06 6.00
C ILE A 277 2.55 20.53 4.64
N THR A 278 2.21 19.26 4.54
CA THR A 278 1.72 18.66 3.29
C THR A 278 0.38 19.26 2.86
N THR A 279 -0.53 19.55 3.79
CA THR A 279 -1.82 20.21 3.50
C THR A 279 -1.60 21.61 2.94
N LEU A 280 -0.75 22.42 3.57
CA LEU A 280 -0.46 23.79 3.12
C LEU A 280 0.25 23.78 1.75
N GLY A 281 1.21 22.87 1.55
CA GLY A 281 1.87 22.70 0.26
C GLY A 281 0.87 22.31 -0.84
N GLN A 282 -0.07 21.42 -0.55
CA GLN A 282 -1.12 21.01 -1.49
C GLN A 282 -2.09 22.16 -1.82
N ALA A 283 -2.43 22.99 -0.84
CA ALA A 283 -3.24 24.17 -1.06
C ALA A 283 -2.53 25.18 -1.99
N VAL A 284 -1.25 25.45 -1.76
CA VAL A 284 -0.44 26.33 -2.64
C VAL A 284 -0.42 25.79 -4.07
N ILE A 285 -0.08 24.51 -4.26
CA ILE A 285 -0.04 23.88 -5.60
C ILE A 285 -1.44 23.93 -6.24
N GLY A 286 -2.50 23.56 -5.50
CA GLY A 286 -3.86 23.50 -6.00
C GLY A 286 -4.40 24.87 -6.44
N TYR A 287 -4.18 25.91 -5.66
CA TYR A 287 -4.57 27.27 -6.05
C TYR A 287 -3.73 27.80 -7.22
N THR A 288 -2.41 27.57 -7.20
CA THR A 288 -1.53 27.98 -8.29
C THR A 288 -1.97 27.34 -9.60
N GLN A 289 -2.19 26.01 -9.64
CA GLN A 289 -2.64 25.33 -10.87
C GLN A 289 -3.98 25.83 -11.37
N TYR A 290 -4.93 26.16 -10.48
CA TYR A 290 -6.23 26.69 -10.88
C TYR A 290 -6.11 28.04 -11.58
N PHE A 291 -5.33 28.97 -11.04
CA PHE A 291 -5.15 30.32 -11.62
C PHE A 291 -4.21 30.34 -12.83
N THR A 292 -3.39 29.31 -13.04
CA THR A 292 -2.49 29.19 -14.19
C THR A 292 -3.03 28.27 -15.28
N GLN A 293 -4.33 28.01 -15.31
CA GLN A 293 -5.00 27.20 -16.34
C GLN A 293 -4.55 25.74 -16.37
N LEU A 294 -4.28 25.16 -15.19
CA LEU A 294 -3.99 23.73 -14.99
C LEU A 294 -2.76 23.19 -15.75
N PRO A 295 -1.56 23.76 -15.61
CA PRO A 295 -0.37 23.22 -16.25
C PRO A 295 -0.17 21.75 -15.86
N VAL A 296 0.15 20.88 -16.83
CA VAL A 296 0.34 19.43 -16.66
C VAL A 296 1.25 19.10 -15.50
N LEU A 297 2.41 19.80 -15.38
CA LEU A 297 3.38 19.55 -14.33
C LEU A 297 2.80 19.83 -12.93
N LEU A 298 2.08 20.94 -12.75
CA LEU A 298 1.46 21.28 -11.46
C LEU A 298 0.36 20.29 -11.09
N VAL A 299 -0.44 19.83 -12.04
CA VAL A 299 -1.46 18.78 -11.80
C VAL A 299 -0.78 17.47 -11.39
N GLY A 300 0.31 17.08 -12.04
CA GLY A 300 1.11 15.92 -11.67
C GLY A 300 1.69 16.03 -10.24
N CYS A 301 2.28 17.18 -9.90
CA CYS A 301 2.78 17.47 -8.55
C CYS A 301 1.65 17.45 -7.51
N HIS A 302 0.45 17.94 -7.87
CA HIS A 302 -0.72 17.91 -6.99
C HIS A 302 -1.19 16.48 -6.69
N ILE A 303 -1.24 15.61 -7.70
CA ILE A 303 -1.59 14.19 -7.51
C ILE A 303 -0.55 13.46 -6.66
N ALA A 304 0.74 13.69 -6.91
CA ALA A 304 1.83 13.12 -6.11
C ALA A 304 1.74 13.58 -4.64
N GLY A 305 1.55 14.87 -4.43
CA GLY A 305 1.42 15.44 -3.10
C GLY A 305 0.12 15.01 -2.38
N ALA A 306 -1.00 14.81 -3.09
CA ALA A 306 -2.23 14.25 -2.53
C ALA A 306 -1.99 12.80 -2.02
N THR A 307 -1.22 12.00 -2.77
CA THR A 307 -0.81 10.65 -2.33
C THR A 307 0.04 10.72 -1.05
N LEU A 308 1.01 11.64 -0.97
CA LEU A 308 1.84 11.84 0.22
C LEU A 308 1.03 12.34 1.42
N LEU A 309 0.09 13.27 1.20
CA LEU A 309 -0.83 13.77 2.23
C LEU A 309 -1.70 12.64 2.78
N TRP A 310 -2.22 11.78 1.91
CA TRP A 310 -3.00 10.61 2.30
C TRP A 310 -2.17 9.64 3.17
N MET A 311 -0.94 9.31 2.74
CA MET A 311 -0.01 8.50 3.53
C MET A 311 0.30 9.11 4.90
N ALA A 312 0.52 10.42 4.96
CA ALA A 312 0.78 11.14 6.21
C ALA A 312 -0.43 11.10 7.15
N THR A 313 -1.64 11.31 6.61
CA THR A 313 -2.90 11.27 7.35
C THR A 313 -3.17 9.88 7.93
N ILE A 314 -2.96 8.82 7.15
CA ILE A 314 -3.10 7.43 7.64
C ILE A 314 -2.11 7.15 8.78
N ARG A 315 -0.85 7.56 8.64
CA ARG A 315 0.16 7.41 9.70
C ARG A 315 -0.23 8.17 10.98
N LEU A 316 -0.86 9.33 10.87
CA LEU A 316 -1.40 10.08 12.00
C LEU A 316 -2.54 9.31 12.68
N LEU A 317 -3.50 8.78 11.90
CA LEU A 317 -4.59 7.93 12.38
C LEU A 317 -4.07 6.71 13.15
N LEU A 318 -3.05 6.03 12.63
CA LEU A 318 -2.49 4.82 13.24
C LEU A 318 -1.80 5.08 14.58
N VAL A 319 -1.20 6.25 14.77
CA VAL A 319 -0.64 6.62 16.09
C VAL A 319 -1.74 6.93 17.09
N SER A 320 -2.82 7.56 16.67
CA SER A 320 -3.95 7.88 17.55
C SER A 320 -4.73 6.65 18.00
N GLY A 321 -4.71 5.57 17.20
CA GLY A 321 -5.46 4.33 17.43
C GLY A 321 -4.69 3.23 18.16
N ARG A 322 -3.41 3.42 18.51
CA ARG A 322 -2.62 2.40 19.22
C ARG A 322 -3.11 2.18 20.65
N HIS A 323 -4.18 1.41 20.80
CA HIS A 323 -4.53 0.75 22.05
C HIS A 323 -3.49 -0.32 22.33
N GLN A 324 -3.01 -0.36 23.60
CA GLN A 324 -2.14 -1.40 24.09
C GLN A 324 -2.79 -2.77 23.91
N VAL A 325 -2.18 -3.64 23.15
CA VAL A 325 -2.29 -5.06 23.43
C VAL A 325 -1.25 -5.31 24.53
N LYS A 326 -1.72 -5.61 25.75
CA LYS A 326 -0.88 -6.25 26.77
C LYS A 326 -0.39 -7.56 26.13
N VAL A 327 0.91 -7.67 25.91
CA VAL A 327 1.53 -8.99 25.75
C VAL A 327 1.56 -9.57 27.14
N VAL A 328 0.72 -10.59 27.39
CA VAL A 328 0.82 -11.49 28.52
C VAL A 328 1.94 -12.46 28.25
#